data_70e23b499da5e62fb474e014698bed9a
#
_entry.id   70e23b499da5e62fb474e014698bed9a
#
_cell.length_a   1.000
_cell.length_b   1.000
_cell.length_c   1.000
_cell.angle_alpha   90.00
_cell.angle_beta   90.00
_cell.angle_gamma   90.00
#
_symmetry.space_group_name_H-M   'P 1'
#
loop_
_entity.id
_entity.type
_entity.pdbx_description
1 polymer ?
#
loop_
_entity_poly.entity_id
_entity_poly.type
_entity_poly.pdbx_seq_one_letter_code
_entity_poly.pdbx_strand_id
1 'polypeptide(L)'
;MPLTITDDPILTSGAAGLARAIADRRISAREAASCYLARIQEVQGQINAFVDIQPDHVLADADDADRRLAKGAPLGPLHGVPVSIKDWIEVEGFRCVAGFEHRRDFRPKADATVVARLRAAGAIILGKTVTGDGGTLHARPNNPHDVSRSPGASSSGEAALVAAFGSPLGLGSDSGGSIRLPAAWCGVTGLKPTAGRTPLTGHYPPIGALSDPRTV
;
A
#
# COMPACT_ATOMS: atom_id res chain seq x y z
N MET A 1 -9.62 -22.11 1.47
CA MET A 1 -8.34 -22.56 2.04
C MET A 1 -7.53 -21.34 2.40
N PRO A 2 -6.72 -21.34 3.48
CA PRO A 2 -5.81 -20.25 3.77
C PRO A 2 -4.79 -20.09 2.63
N LEU A 3 -4.29 -18.87 2.42
CA LEU A 3 -3.23 -18.63 1.46
C LEU A 3 -1.95 -19.37 1.85
N THR A 4 -1.21 -19.81 0.85
CA THR A 4 0.12 -20.40 1.07
C THR A 4 1.06 -19.34 1.64
N ILE A 5 1.66 -19.64 2.79
CA ILE A 5 2.73 -18.82 3.36
C ILE A 5 3.94 -18.93 2.42
N THR A 6 4.67 -17.84 2.27
CA THR A 6 5.90 -17.81 1.47
C THR A 6 7.12 -17.82 2.37
N ASP A 7 8.16 -18.54 1.96
CA ASP A 7 9.48 -18.52 2.61
C ASP A 7 10.49 -17.64 1.83
N ASP A 8 10.01 -16.91 0.81
CA ASP A 8 10.86 -16.02 0.01
C ASP A 8 11.46 -14.93 0.91
N PRO A 9 12.80 -14.84 1.01
CA PRO A 9 13.48 -13.90 1.89
C PRO A 9 13.24 -12.43 1.54
N ILE A 10 12.89 -12.11 0.29
CA ILE A 10 12.51 -10.75 -0.11
C ILE A 10 11.16 -10.41 0.48
N LEU A 11 10.16 -11.28 0.33
CA LEU A 11 8.80 -11.05 0.78
C LEU A 11 8.68 -11.04 2.32
N THR A 12 9.52 -11.80 3.01
CA THR A 12 9.47 -11.95 4.48
C THR A 12 10.36 -10.96 5.25
N SER A 13 11.23 -10.19 4.55
CA SER A 13 12.20 -9.27 5.20
C SER A 13 11.57 -8.03 5.86
N GLY A 14 10.32 -7.69 5.50
CA GLY A 14 9.67 -6.46 5.89
C GLY A 14 10.35 -5.19 5.32
N ALA A 15 9.68 -4.05 5.43
CA ALA A 15 10.15 -2.81 4.79
C ALA A 15 11.55 -2.36 5.24
N ALA A 16 11.86 -2.46 6.54
CA ALA A 16 13.17 -2.05 7.06
C ALA A 16 14.30 -3.01 6.64
N GLY A 17 14.02 -4.31 6.59
CA GLY A 17 14.97 -5.31 6.10
C GLY A 17 15.26 -5.11 4.62
N LEU A 18 14.21 -4.86 3.85
CA LEU A 18 14.28 -4.60 2.42
C LEU A 18 15.09 -3.33 2.10
N ALA A 19 14.79 -2.22 2.80
CA ALA A 19 15.54 -0.96 2.64
C ALA A 19 17.04 -1.15 2.87
N ARG A 20 17.41 -1.88 3.92
CA ARG A 20 18.82 -2.23 4.19
C ARG A 20 19.42 -3.11 3.10
N ALA A 21 18.69 -4.14 2.65
CA ALA A 21 19.19 -5.06 1.62
C ALA A 21 19.47 -4.34 0.30
N ILE A 22 18.62 -3.39 -0.08
CA ILE A 22 18.78 -2.57 -1.29
C ILE A 22 19.95 -1.60 -1.11
N ALA A 23 20.03 -0.88 0.01
CA ALA A 23 21.12 0.07 0.30
C ALA A 23 22.49 -0.61 0.31
N ASP A 24 22.55 -1.84 0.85
CA ASP A 24 23.74 -2.69 0.88
C ASP A 24 24.04 -3.38 -0.47
N ARG A 25 23.20 -3.15 -1.50
CA ARG A 25 23.30 -3.78 -2.83
C ARG A 25 23.26 -5.32 -2.80
N ARG A 26 22.61 -5.91 -1.79
CA ARG A 26 22.39 -7.36 -1.70
C ARG A 26 21.27 -7.82 -2.61
N ILE A 27 20.31 -6.93 -2.88
CA ILE A 27 19.24 -7.06 -3.89
C ILE A 27 19.08 -5.71 -4.58
N SER A 28 18.52 -5.70 -5.79
CA SER A 28 18.12 -4.47 -6.47
C SER A 28 16.68 -4.08 -6.11
N ALA A 29 16.34 -2.80 -6.28
CA ALA A 29 14.97 -2.34 -6.15
C ALA A 29 14.07 -3.03 -7.19
N ARG A 30 14.60 -3.31 -8.39
CA ARG A 30 13.89 -4.03 -9.44
C ARG A 30 13.57 -5.48 -9.05
N GLU A 31 14.52 -6.21 -8.46
CA GLU A 31 14.27 -7.56 -7.95
C GLU A 31 13.17 -7.55 -6.89
N ALA A 32 13.25 -6.62 -5.93
CA ALA A 32 12.23 -6.46 -4.90
C ALA A 32 10.85 -6.15 -5.52
N ALA A 33 10.75 -5.16 -6.40
CA ALA A 33 9.49 -4.80 -7.06
C ALA A 33 8.91 -5.97 -7.87
N SER A 34 9.75 -6.68 -8.61
CA SER A 34 9.32 -7.84 -9.41
C SER A 34 8.77 -8.96 -8.54
N CYS A 35 9.41 -9.23 -7.41
CA CYS A 35 8.98 -10.25 -6.45
C CYS A 35 7.59 -9.92 -5.87
N TYR A 36 7.37 -8.67 -5.43
CA TYR A 36 6.06 -8.24 -4.94
C TYR A 36 4.97 -8.24 -6.02
N LEU A 37 5.29 -7.82 -7.26
CA LEU A 37 4.34 -7.88 -8.38
C LEU A 37 3.92 -9.33 -8.69
N ALA A 38 4.86 -10.27 -8.69
CA ALA A 38 4.57 -11.69 -8.87
C ALA A 38 3.68 -12.22 -7.74
N ARG A 39 4.00 -11.88 -6.48
CA ARG A 39 3.18 -12.27 -5.33
C ARG A 39 1.77 -11.70 -5.39
N ILE A 40 1.61 -10.45 -5.77
CA ILE A 40 0.29 -9.83 -5.98
C ILE A 40 -0.51 -10.61 -7.01
N GLN A 41 0.09 -10.95 -8.15
CA GLN A 41 -0.58 -11.72 -9.20
C GLN A 41 -1.04 -13.09 -8.70
N GLU A 42 -0.24 -13.74 -7.87
CA GLU A 42 -0.58 -15.04 -7.26
C GLU A 42 -1.78 -14.95 -6.31
N VAL A 43 -1.83 -13.92 -5.45
CA VAL A 43 -2.80 -13.86 -4.35
C VAL A 43 -4.06 -13.06 -4.67
N GLN A 44 -4.02 -12.14 -5.64
CA GLN A 44 -5.09 -11.18 -5.91
C GLN A 44 -6.45 -11.86 -6.15
N GLY A 45 -6.48 -12.97 -6.89
CA GLY A 45 -7.71 -13.71 -7.18
C GLY A 45 -8.41 -14.28 -5.95
N GLN A 46 -7.70 -14.44 -4.83
CA GLN A 46 -8.24 -14.95 -3.57
C GLN A 46 -8.58 -13.82 -2.59
N ILE A 47 -7.74 -12.78 -2.51
CA ILE A 47 -7.88 -11.74 -1.49
C ILE A 47 -8.58 -10.47 -2.00
N ASN A 48 -8.69 -10.24 -3.31
CA ASN A 48 -9.31 -9.06 -3.91
C ASN A 48 -8.80 -7.73 -3.32
N ALA A 49 -7.49 -7.61 -3.07
CA ALA A 49 -6.92 -6.50 -2.31
C ALA A 49 -6.66 -5.25 -3.17
N PHE A 50 -6.34 -5.40 -4.46
CA PHE A 50 -5.99 -4.30 -5.36
C PHE A 50 -7.14 -3.82 -6.24
N VAL A 51 -7.14 -2.51 -6.54
CA VAL A 51 -8.08 -1.85 -7.46
C VAL A 51 -7.39 -1.15 -8.64
N ASP A 52 -6.14 -0.76 -8.48
CA ASP A 52 -5.34 -0.15 -9.56
C ASP A 52 -3.86 -0.48 -9.34
N ILE A 53 -3.27 -1.18 -10.30
CA ILE A 53 -1.86 -1.54 -10.31
C ILE A 53 -1.29 -1.26 -11.70
N GLN A 54 -0.08 -0.72 -11.76
CA GLN A 54 0.59 -0.35 -13.01
C GLN A 54 1.99 -0.95 -13.02
N PRO A 55 2.15 -2.25 -13.36
CA PRO A 55 3.42 -2.97 -13.26
C PRO A 55 4.58 -2.28 -13.98
N ASP A 56 4.35 -1.76 -15.19
CA ASP A 56 5.39 -1.09 -15.98
C ASP A 56 5.92 0.17 -15.28
N HIS A 57 5.03 0.96 -14.65
CA HIS A 57 5.44 2.13 -13.86
C HIS A 57 6.22 1.73 -12.61
N VAL A 58 5.76 0.70 -11.90
CA VAL A 58 6.46 0.16 -10.71
C VAL A 58 7.87 -0.27 -11.07
N LEU A 59 8.04 -0.98 -12.18
CA LEU A 59 9.35 -1.45 -12.64
C LEU A 59 10.23 -0.31 -13.14
N ALA A 60 9.65 0.70 -13.79
CA ALA A 60 10.40 1.89 -14.22
C ALA A 60 10.91 2.72 -13.03
N ASP A 61 10.08 2.89 -11.98
CA ASP A 61 10.47 3.55 -10.73
C ASP A 61 11.58 2.76 -10.01
N ALA A 62 11.51 1.42 -10.05
CA ALA A 62 12.53 0.54 -9.48
C ALA A 62 13.86 0.66 -10.22
N ASP A 63 13.85 0.68 -11.56
CA ASP A 63 15.04 0.91 -12.37
C ASP A 63 15.66 2.29 -12.10
N ASP A 64 14.83 3.33 -11.85
CA ASP A 64 15.35 4.64 -11.47
C ASP A 64 16.01 4.63 -10.09
N ALA A 65 15.40 3.93 -9.13
CA ALA A 65 15.99 3.75 -7.80
C ALA A 65 17.36 3.06 -7.89
N ASP A 66 17.49 1.99 -8.68
CA ASP A 66 18.77 1.30 -8.89
C ASP A 66 19.81 2.20 -9.57
N ARG A 67 19.40 2.98 -10.59
CA ARG A 67 20.31 3.97 -11.23
C ARG A 67 20.79 5.03 -10.26
N ARG A 68 19.93 5.54 -9.37
CA ARG A 68 20.30 6.54 -8.34
C ARG A 68 21.28 5.97 -7.33
N LEU A 69 21.05 4.74 -6.87
CA LEU A 69 21.95 4.03 -5.97
C LEU A 69 23.32 3.79 -6.63
N ALA A 70 23.36 3.39 -7.90
CA ALA A 70 24.60 3.17 -8.64
C ALA A 70 25.43 4.45 -8.79
N LYS A 71 24.79 5.61 -8.95
CA LYS A 71 25.41 6.92 -9.05
C LYS A 71 25.85 7.51 -7.69
N GLY A 72 25.61 6.82 -6.58
CA GLY A 72 25.94 7.32 -5.24
C GLY A 72 25.08 8.50 -4.78
N ALA A 73 23.85 8.64 -5.33
CA ALA A 73 22.94 9.69 -4.90
C ALA A 73 22.52 9.49 -3.43
N PRO A 74 22.22 10.58 -2.69
CA PRO A 74 21.67 10.47 -1.34
C PRO A 74 20.38 9.63 -1.35
N LEU A 75 20.31 8.66 -0.45
CA LEU A 75 19.18 7.74 -0.34
C LEU A 75 18.25 8.16 0.80
N GLY A 76 16.94 8.11 0.52
CA GLY A 76 15.93 8.20 1.57
C GLY A 76 15.79 6.87 2.34
N PRO A 77 15.14 6.89 3.51
CA PRO A 77 15.02 5.71 4.39
C PRO A 77 14.19 4.57 3.80
N LEU A 78 13.40 4.82 2.75
CA LEU A 78 12.58 3.84 2.03
C LEU A 78 13.06 3.65 0.58
N HIS A 79 14.32 3.97 0.28
CA HIS A 79 14.84 3.90 -1.07
C HIS A 79 14.63 2.51 -1.69
N GLY A 80 13.88 2.46 -2.80
CA GLY A 80 13.57 1.23 -3.53
C GLY A 80 12.53 0.33 -2.87
N VAL A 81 11.96 0.69 -1.72
CA VAL A 81 10.97 -0.11 -1.01
C VAL A 81 9.59 0.04 -1.65
N PRO A 82 8.95 -1.07 -2.09
CA PRO A 82 7.58 -1.03 -2.58
C PRO A 82 6.59 -0.71 -1.45
N VAL A 83 5.55 0.09 -1.74
CA VAL A 83 4.52 0.50 -0.78
C VAL A 83 3.15 0.49 -1.45
N SER A 84 2.15 -0.11 -0.81
CA SER A 84 0.76 -0.04 -1.25
C SER A 84 0.02 1.13 -0.59
N ILE A 85 -0.98 1.68 -1.29
CA ILE A 85 -1.71 2.88 -0.83
C ILE A 85 -3.22 2.61 -0.88
N LYS A 86 -3.89 2.83 0.23
CA LYS A 86 -5.35 2.77 0.32
C LYS A 86 -6.02 3.71 -0.70
N ASP A 87 -7.06 3.24 -1.37
CA ASP A 87 -7.72 3.97 -2.45
C ASP A 87 -8.50 5.24 -2.01
N TRP A 88 -8.50 5.58 -0.75
CA TRP A 88 -8.95 6.88 -0.23
C TRP A 88 -7.88 7.98 -0.28
N ILE A 89 -6.63 7.62 -0.56
CA ILE A 89 -5.48 8.52 -0.56
C ILE A 89 -5.06 8.79 -2.00
N GLU A 90 -4.99 10.04 -2.38
CA GLU A 90 -4.67 10.47 -3.74
C GLU A 90 -3.21 10.18 -4.08
N VAL A 91 -3.01 9.54 -5.24
CA VAL A 91 -1.70 9.25 -5.83
C VAL A 91 -1.74 9.70 -7.28
N GLU A 92 -0.85 10.61 -7.64
CA GLU A 92 -0.73 11.07 -9.03
C GLU A 92 -0.47 9.88 -9.97
N GLY A 93 -1.17 9.86 -11.11
CA GLY A 93 -1.08 8.77 -12.08
C GLY A 93 -2.00 7.58 -11.82
N PHE A 94 -2.49 7.38 -10.60
CA PHE A 94 -3.42 6.31 -10.25
C PHE A 94 -4.85 6.82 -10.10
N ARG A 95 -5.83 5.94 -10.26
CA ARG A 95 -7.21 6.27 -9.90
C ARG A 95 -7.34 6.39 -8.38
N CYS A 96 -8.28 7.23 -7.94
CA CYS A 96 -8.67 7.35 -6.53
C CYS A 96 -10.21 7.34 -6.44
N VAL A 97 -10.79 6.16 -6.51
CA VAL A 97 -12.23 5.97 -6.67
C VAL A 97 -12.96 5.70 -5.36
N ALA A 98 -12.25 5.21 -4.34
CA ALA A 98 -12.79 4.94 -3.00
C ALA A 98 -14.01 3.99 -2.99
N GLY A 99 -14.18 3.18 -4.05
CA GLY A 99 -15.32 2.29 -4.24
C GLY A 99 -16.62 2.99 -4.73
N PHE A 100 -16.59 4.27 -5.06
CA PHE A 100 -17.78 5.04 -5.46
C PHE A 100 -17.90 5.19 -6.97
N GLU A 101 -19.11 4.90 -7.51
CA GLU A 101 -19.40 4.97 -8.94
C GLU A 101 -19.14 6.37 -9.54
N HIS A 102 -19.51 7.45 -8.83
CA HIS A 102 -19.31 8.80 -9.29
C HIS A 102 -17.82 9.23 -9.37
N ARG A 103 -16.90 8.38 -8.89
CA ARG A 103 -15.46 8.59 -8.96
C ARG A 103 -14.74 7.56 -9.85
N ARG A 104 -15.47 6.72 -10.58
CA ARG A 104 -14.93 5.61 -11.38
C ARG A 104 -13.67 5.97 -12.17
N ASP A 105 -13.63 7.15 -12.76
CA ASP A 105 -12.54 7.60 -13.63
C ASP A 105 -11.71 8.74 -13.01
N PHE A 106 -11.95 9.04 -11.73
CA PHE A 106 -11.23 10.13 -11.07
C PHE A 106 -9.76 9.80 -10.90
N ARG A 107 -8.91 10.69 -11.47
CA ARG A 107 -7.45 10.67 -11.30
C ARG A 107 -7.01 11.99 -10.68
N PRO A 108 -6.35 11.95 -9.52
CA PRO A 108 -5.80 13.15 -8.91
C PRO A 108 -4.66 13.73 -9.76
N LYS A 109 -4.52 15.07 -9.71
CA LYS A 109 -3.48 15.81 -10.43
C LYS A 109 -2.18 15.97 -9.63
N ALA A 110 -2.17 15.50 -8.39
CA ALA A 110 -1.03 15.57 -7.49
C ALA A 110 -1.16 14.47 -6.43
N ASP A 111 -0.04 14.10 -5.85
CA ASP A 111 0.02 13.21 -4.70
C ASP A 111 -0.59 13.86 -3.44
N ALA A 112 -1.26 13.08 -2.62
CA ALA A 112 -1.51 13.45 -1.24
C ALA A 112 -0.17 13.76 -0.53
N THR A 113 -0.18 14.69 0.42
CA THR A 113 1.05 15.09 1.12
C THR A 113 1.82 13.92 1.73
N VAL A 114 1.11 12.91 2.25
CA VAL A 114 1.74 11.70 2.81
C VAL A 114 2.41 10.84 1.73
N VAL A 115 1.81 10.75 0.54
CA VAL A 115 2.38 10.03 -0.61
C VAL A 115 3.61 10.75 -1.16
N ALA A 116 3.54 12.07 -1.31
CA ALA A 116 4.70 12.88 -1.70
C ALA A 116 5.89 12.68 -0.74
N ARG A 117 5.62 12.57 0.57
CA ARG A 117 6.66 12.26 1.56
C ARG A 117 7.21 10.84 1.44
N LEU A 118 6.38 9.84 1.12
CA LEU A 118 6.84 8.47 0.85
C LEU A 118 7.75 8.44 -0.38
N ARG A 119 7.37 9.11 -1.49
CA ARG A 119 8.22 9.23 -2.68
C ARG A 119 9.52 9.97 -2.37
N ALA A 120 9.47 11.06 -1.60
CA ALA A 120 10.67 11.77 -1.17
C ALA A 120 11.60 10.91 -0.29
N ALA A 121 11.03 9.97 0.48
CA ALA A 121 11.78 8.96 1.22
C ALA A 121 12.34 7.83 0.32
N GLY A 122 12.01 7.83 -0.97
CA GLY A 122 12.48 6.88 -1.96
C GLY A 122 11.59 5.64 -2.16
N ALA A 123 10.37 5.63 -1.60
CA ALA A 123 9.44 4.54 -1.78
C ALA A 123 8.90 4.44 -3.22
N ILE A 124 8.62 3.22 -3.66
CA ILE A 124 8.00 2.89 -4.95
C ILE A 124 6.53 2.56 -4.70
N ILE A 125 5.62 3.24 -5.38
CA ILE A 125 4.18 2.99 -5.18
C ILE A 125 3.76 1.78 -6.02
N LEU A 126 3.37 0.69 -5.36
CA LEU A 126 2.88 -0.53 -6.00
C LEU A 126 1.51 -0.34 -6.68
N GLY A 127 0.63 0.41 -6.02
CA GLY A 127 -0.73 0.61 -6.51
C GLY A 127 -1.72 0.95 -5.40
N LYS A 128 -3.01 0.91 -5.76
CA LYS A 128 -4.13 1.29 -4.89
C LYS A 128 -4.88 0.06 -4.40
N THR A 129 -5.20 0.04 -3.11
CA THR A 129 -5.89 -1.09 -2.48
C THR A 129 -7.35 -0.80 -2.18
N VAL A 130 -8.17 -1.85 -2.20
CA VAL A 130 -9.61 -1.77 -1.90
C VAL A 130 -9.87 -1.16 -0.53
N THR A 131 -10.90 -0.33 -0.44
CA THR A 131 -11.37 0.23 0.83
C THR A 131 -12.67 -0.43 1.28
N GLY A 132 -12.80 -0.71 2.57
CA GLY A 132 -14.01 -1.27 3.17
C GLY A 132 -14.39 -2.62 2.56
N ASP A 133 -15.61 -2.71 2.05
CA ASP A 133 -16.15 -3.88 1.36
C ASP A 133 -16.05 -3.79 -0.18
N GLY A 134 -15.35 -2.77 -0.70
CA GLY A 134 -15.20 -2.54 -2.15
C GLY A 134 -16.22 -1.56 -2.72
N GLY A 135 -17.22 -1.19 -1.96
CA GLY A 135 -18.30 -0.30 -2.42
C GLY A 135 -19.10 -0.90 -3.57
N THR A 136 -19.40 -0.08 -4.58
CA THR A 136 -20.16 -0.51 -5.78
C THR A 136 -19.27 -0.91 -6.95
N LEU A 137 -17.95 -0.66 -6.86
CA LEU A 137 -17.02 -0.83 -7.99
C LEU A 137 -16.12 -2.05 -7.89
N HIS A 138 -15.86 -2.55 -6.69
CA HIS A 138 -14.85 -3.59 -6.47
C HIS A 138 -15.42 -4.76 -5.68
N ALA A 139 -14.84 -5.93 -5.89
CA ALA A 139 -15.13 -7.08 -5.05
C ALA A 139 -14.66 -6.81 -3.61
N ARG A 140 -15.40 -7.35 -2.65
CA ARG A 140 -15.01 -7.28 -1.24
C ARG A 140 -13.65 -7.96 -1.03
N PRO A 141 -12.73 -7.33 -0.30
CA PRO A 141 -11.49 -7.99 0.12
C PRO A 141 -11.79 -9.18 1.04
N ASN A 142 -10.97 -10.21 0.92
CA ASN A 142 -11.07 -11.40 1.76
C ASN A 142 -9.90 -11.47 2.74
N ASN A 143 -10.17 -12.05 3.92
CA ASN A 143 -9.11 -12.29 4.90
C ASN A 143 -8.18 -13.42 4.40
N PRO A 144 -6.86 -13.22 4.33
CA PRO A 144 -5.95 -14.23 3.80
C PRO A 144 -5.86 -15.51 4.65
N HIS A 145 -6.23 -15.45 5.93
CA HIS A 145 -6.27 -16.64 6.80
C HIS A 145 -7.54 -17.47 6.58
N ASP A 146 -8.65 -16.81 6.20
CA ASP A 146 -9.93 -17.45 5.89
C ASP A 146 -10.71 -16.55 4.93
N VAL A 147 -10.72 -16.90 3.65
CA VAL A 147 -11.33 -16.10 2.57
C VAL A 147 -12.84 -15.90 2.70
N SER A 148 -13.52 -16.68 3.57
CA SER A 148 -14.94 -16.45 3.90
C SER A 148 -15.16 -15.28 4.86
N ARG A 149 -14.11 -14.83 5.54
CA ARG A 149 -14.13 -13.76 6.55
C ARG A 149 -13.72 -12.41 5.98
N SER A 150 -14.15 -11.37 6.66
CA SER A 150 -13.72 -10.00 6.40
C SER A 150 -12.27 -9.80 6.89
N PRO A 151 -11.42 -9.05 6.17
CA PRO A 151 -10.12 -8.62 6.65
C PRO A 151 -10.20 -7.39 7.57
N GLY A 152 -11.39 -6.86 7.86
CA GLY A 152 -11.59 -5.69 8.70
C GLY A 152 -12.25 -4.52 7.98
N ALA A 153 -12.24 -3.35 8.61
CA ALA A 153 -12.89 -2.15 8.11
C ALA A 153 -11.90 -1.11 7.62
N SER A 154 -12.27 -0.30 6.75
CA SER A 154 -11.89 0.54 5.65
C SER A 154 -10.47 0.42 5.07
N SER A 155 -9.42 0.07 5.77
CA SER A 155 -8.11 -0.33 5.19
C SER A 155 -8.00 -1.85 5.01
N SER A 156 -9.08 -2.46 4.60
CA SER A 156 -9.24 -3.92 4.44
C SER A 156 -8.28 -4.52 3.41
N GLY A 157 -8.18 -3.88 2.23
CA GLY A 157 -7.25 -4.32 1.18
C GLY A 157 -5.79 -4.19 1.60
N GLU A 158 -5.42 -3.11 2.34
CA GLU A 158 -4.06 -2.95 2.86
C GLU A 158 -3.66 -4.09 3.78
N ALA A 159 -4.49 -4.37 4.80
CA ALA A 159 -4.17 -5.41 5.76
C ALA A 159 -4.17 -6.81 5.14
N ALA A 160 -5.11 -7.10 4.25
CA ALA A 160 -5.14 -8.35 3.52
C ALA A 160 -3.89 -8.54 2.65
N LEU A 161 -3.46 -7.48 1.96
CA LEU A 161 -2.29 -7.52 1.10
C LEU A 161 -0.99 -7.71 1.88
N VAL A 162 -0.79 -6.95 2.97
CA VAL A 162 0.39 -7.08 3.83
C VAL A 162 0.45 -8.47 4.46
N ALA A 163 -0.67 -8.98 4.97
CA ALA A 163 -0.75 -10.32 5.55
C ALA A 163 -0.52 -11.45 4.52
N ALA A 164 -0.82 -11.18 3.25
CA ALA A 164 -0.55 -12.09 2.13
C ALA A 164 0.88 -11.94 1.55
N PHE A 165 1.73 -11.12 2.15
CA PHE A 165 3.08 -10.79 1.66
C PHE A 165 3.09 -10.11 0.28
N GLY A 166 2.01 -9.46 -0.10
CA GLY A 166 1.92 -8.72 -1.36
C GLY A 166 2.42 -7.27 -1.26
N SER A 167 2.69 -6.78 -0.05
CA SER A 167 3.33 -5.48 0.20
C SER A 167 4.09 -5.52 1.53
N PRO A 168 5.32 -4.97 1.62
CA PRO A 168 6.08 -4.93 2.86
C PRO A 168 5.61 -3.81 3.80
N LEU A 169 4.89 -2.83 3.25
CA LEU A 169 4.36 -1.66 3.96
C LEU A 169 3.10 -1.15 3.24
N GLY A 170 2.05 -0.87 4.00
CA GLY A 170 0.80 -0.32 3.50
C GLY A 170 0.46 1.02 4.15
N LEU A 171 -0.05 1.97 3.35
CA LEU A 171 -0.55 3.25 3.84
C LEU A 171 -2.09 3.21 3.93
N GLY A 172 -2.62 3.08 5.14
CA GLY A 172 -4.04 3.12 5.43
C GLY A 172 -4.52 4.44 6.03
N SER A 173 -5.75 4.47 6.52
CA SER A 173 -6.30 5.58 7.31
C SER A 173 -7.22 5.06 8.42
N ASP A 174 -7.28 5.78 9.54
CA ASP A 174 -8.02 5.33 10.72
C ASP A 174 -8.71 6.50 11.43
N SER A 175 -10.03 6.60 11.29
CA SER A 175 -10.86 7.54 12.06
C SER A 175 -11.53 6.86 13.26
N GLY A 176 -11.98 5.61 13.09
CA GLY A 176 -12.71 4.85 14.09
C GLY A 176 -12.19 3.42 14.29
N GLY A 177 -10.94 3.13 13.88
CA GLY A 177 -10.35 1.78 13.96
C GLY A 177 -9.86 1.24 12.62
N SER A 178 -9.92 2.00 11.54
CA SER A 178 -9.74 1.49 10.18
C SER A 178 -8.30 1.14 9.75
N ILE A 179 -7.30 1.31 10.61
CA ILE A 179 -5.99 0.65 10.53
C ILE A 179 -5.94 -0.47 11.55
N ARG A 180 -6.29 -0.17 12.80
CA ARG A 180 -6.12 -1.08 13.95
C ARG A 180 -6.98 -2.33 13.86
N LEU A 181 -8.25 -2.22 13.41
CA LEU A 181 -9.15 -3.35 13.25
C LEU A 181 -8.66 -4.33 12.17
N PRO A 182 -8.40 -3.87 10.91
CA PRO A 182 -7.92 -4.79 9.88
C PRO A 182 -6.53 -5.35 10.22
N ALA A 183 -5.65 -4.59 10.85
CA ALA A 183 -4.37 -5.10 11.31
C ALA A 183 -4.55 -6.26 12.31
N ALA A 184 -5.44 -6.10 13.30
CA ALA A 184 -5.74 -7.14 14.29
C ALA A 184 -6.38 -8.38 13.64
N TRP A 185 -7.28 -8.19 12.67
CA TRP A 185 -8.00 -9.32 12.03
C TRP A 185 -7.16 -10.08 11.02
N CYS A 186 -6.16 -9.42 10.41
CA CYS A 186 -5.23 -10.04 9.46
C CYS A 186 -3.88 -10.44 10.10
N GLY A 187 -3.67 -10.16 11.40
CA GLY A 187 -2.45 -10.56 12.10
C GLY A 187 -1.21 -9.75 11.67
N VAL A 188 -1.37 -8.48 11.30
CA VAL A 188 -0.27 -7.59 10.93
C VAL A 188 -0.12 -6.44 11.92
N THR A 189 1.04 -5.78 11.91
CA THR A 189 1.26 -4.60 12.74
C THR A 189 0.55 -3.38 12.12
N GLY A 190 -0.28 -2.71 12.93
CA GLY A 190 -0.95 -1.47 12.54
C GLY A 190 -0.58 -0.32 13.48
N LEU A 191 -0.12 0.81 12.92
CA LEU A 191 0.18 2.03 13.67
C LEU A 191 -0.82 3.13 13.32
N LYS A 192 -1.56 3.62 14.30
CA LYS A 192 -2.35 4.85 14.22
C LYS A 192 -1.66 5.93 15.06
N PRO A 193 -0.97 6.89 14.44
CA PRO A 193 -0.33 7.99 15.18
C PRO A 193 -1.35 8.90 15.85
N THR A 194 -0.88 9.76 16.71
CA THR A 194 -1.71 10.81 17.32
C THR A 194 -2.32 11.69 16.23
N ALA A 195 -3.60 12.04 16.37
CA ALA A 195 -4.30 12.94 15.46
C ALA A 195 -3.51 14.25 15.27
N GLY A 196 -3.43 14.71 14.02
CA GLY A 196 -2.69 15.92 13.65
C GLY A 196 -1.17 15.72 13.43
N ARG A 197 -0.63 14.55 13.69
CA ARG A 197 0.80 14.25 13.40
C ARG A 197 1.08 14.03 11.93
N THR A 198 0.11 13.52 11.18
CA THR A 198 0.19 13.28 9.75
C THR A 198 -0.82 14.15 9.00
N PRO A 199 -0.47 14.73 7.84
CA PRO A 199 -1.37 15.55 7.06
C PRO A 199 -2.46 14.70 6.39
N LEU A 200 -3.63 15.31 6.18
CA LEU A 200 -4.79 14.69 5.54
C LEU A 200 -5.07 15.24 4.14
N THR A 201 -4.26 16.16 3.65
CA THR A 201 -4.40 16.73 2.31
C THR A 201 -4.30 15.63 1.26
N GLY A 202 -5.26 15.58 0.32
CA GLY A 202 -5.36 14.53 -0.69
C GLY A 202 -6.00 13.24 -0.16
N HIS A 203 -6.73 13.29 0.95
CA HIS A 203 -7.49 12.16 1.47
C HIS A 203 -8.99 12.34 1.13
N TYR A 204 -9.62 11.31 0.55
CA TYR A 204 -11.04 11.27 0.24
C TYR A 204 -11.79 10.29 1.17
N PRO A 205 -13.04 10.55 1.57
CA PRO A 205 -13.71 11.85 1.42
C PRO A 205 -12.96 12.94 2.14
N PRO A 206 -13.02 14.19 1.65
CA PRO A 206 -12.40 15.31 2.34
C PRO A 206 -12.99 15.39 3.74
N ILE A 207 -12.13 15.49 4.72
CA ILE A 207 -12.58 15.62 6.11
C ILE A 207 -13.08 17.04 6.26
N GLY A 208 -14.39 17.18 6.14
CA GLY A 208 -15.06 18.46 6.34
C GLY A 208 -14.98 18.92 7.80
N ALA A 209 -15.60 20.05 8.09
CA ALA A 209 -15.59 20.81 9.35
C ALA A 209 -16.03 20.03 10.63
N LEU A 210 -16.28 18.76 10.53
CA LEU A 210 -16.55 17.89 11.68
C LEU A 210 -15.23 17.24 12.08
N SER A 211 -14.42 17.92 12.87
CA SER A 211 -13.29 17.42 13.69
C SER A 211 -13.08 15.90 13.67
N ASP A 212 -12.88 15.33 12.49
CA ASP A 212 -12.64 13.90 12.36
C ASP A 212 -11.16 13.64 12.63
N PRO A 213 -10.82 12.90 13.69
CA PRO A 213 -9.44 12.65 14.08
C PRO A 213 -8.76 11.60 13.19
N ARG A 214 -9.12 11.50 11.90
CA ARG A 214 -8.46 10.56 10.99
C ARG A 214 -6.97 10.76 11.02
N THR A 215 -6.27 9.67 10.96
CA THR A 215 -4.82 9.62 10.90
C THR A 215 -4.43 8.68 9.77
N VAL A 216 -3.48 9.10 8.99
CA VAL A 216 -2.91 8.31 7.90
C VAL A 216 -1.57 7.77 8.35
#